data_98074d1df9e371128079989877c8c02c
#
_entry.id   98074d1df9e371128079989877c8c02c
#
_cell.length_a   1.000
_cell.length_b   1.000
_cell.length_c   1.000
_cell.angle_alpha   90.00
_cell.angle_beta   90.00
_cell.angle_gamma   90.00
#
_symmetry.space_group_name_H-M   'P 1'
#
loop_
_entity.id
_entity.type
_entity.pdbx_description
1 polymer ?
#
loop_
_entity_poly.entity_id
_entity_poly.type
_entity_poly.pdbx_seq_one_letter_code
_entity_poly.pdbx_strand_id
1 'polypeptide(L)'
;VTKKQYFVVTYTHDNMVGWTKYVLAHVKYLKEQIKIGNLVVSGPSQGDHKRQAILIFHVADRDTLMTVIKQDPYYIHDLVTSMTITPWKPQFGDLDESSFE
;
A
#
# COMPACT_ATOMS: atom_id res chain seq x y z
N VAL A 1 16.47 -0.12 17.89
CA VAL A 1 15.55 -0.69 16.90
C VAL A 1 14.32 0.20 16.78
N THR A 2 14.03 0.65 15.58
CA THR A 2 12.87 1.50 15.33
C THR A 2 11.59 0.67 15.32
N LYS A 3 10.63 1.06 16.13
CA LYS A 3 9.33 0.41 16.18
C LYS A 3 8.55 0.73 14.90
N LYS A 4 8.03 -0.30 14.25
CA LYS A 4 7.25 -0.12 13.02
C LYS A 4 5.84 0.37 13.33
N GLN A 5 5.26 1.05 12.36
CA GLN A 5 3.89 1.57 12.41
C GLN A 5 3.09 1.03 11.23
N TYR A 6 1.78 0.90 11.43
CA TYR A 6 0.88 0.58 10.33
C TYR A 6 0.38 1.85 9.67
N PHE A 7 0.27 1.79 8.34
CA PHE A 7 -0.33 2.86 7.54
C PHE A 7 -1.33 2.25 6.57
N VAL A 8 -2.52 2.79 6.56
CA VAL A 8 -3.54 2.44 5.57
C VAL A 8 -3.44 3.43 4.43
N VAL A 9 -3.09 2.93 3.25
CA VAL A 9 -2.91 3.76 2.06
C VAL A 9 -4.00 3.43 1.07
N THR A 10 -4.64 4.45 0.52
CA THR A 10 -5.63 4.29 -0.54
C THR A 10 -5.11 4.97 -1.80
N TYR A 11 -5.07 4.23 -2.90
CA TYR A 11 -4.80 4.77 -4.23
C TYR A 11 -6.11 4.97 -4.96
N THR A 12 -6.24 6.07 -5.69
CA THR A 12 -7.32 6.28 -6.64
C THR A 12 -6.72 6.40 -8.04
N HIS A 13 -7.37 5.81 -9.04
CA HIS A 13 -6.90 5.84 -10.43
C HIS A 13 -8.06 6.04 -11.39
N ASP A 14 -7.77 6.55 -12.59
CA ASP A 14 -8.76 6.77 -13.63
C ASP A 14 -8.30 6.30 -15.02
N ASN A 15 -7.09 5.76 -15.14
CA ASN A 15 -6.53 5.31 -16.41
C ASN A 15 -6.44 3.78 -16.41
N MET A 16 -7.53 3.13 -16.84
CA MET A 16 -7.60 1.67 -16.86
C MET A 16 -6.64 1.04 -17.87
N VAL A 17 -6.33 1.73 -18.97
CA VAL A 17 -5.37 1.22 -19.97
C VAL A 17 -3.97 1.14 -19.35
N GLY A 18 -3.53 2.23 -18.72
CA GLY A 18 -2.24 2.25 -18.04
C GLY A 18 -2.19 1.29 -16.86
N TRP A 19 -3.26 1.24 -16.08
CA TRP A 19 -3.37 0.33 -14.94
C TRP A 19 -3.20 -1.12 -15.39
N THR A 20 -3.89 -1.53 -16.46
CA THR A 20 -3.79 -2.88 -17.03
C THR A 20 -2.41 -3.14 -17.62
N LYS A 21 -1.82 -2.14 -18.27
CA LYS A 21 -0.50 -2.28 -18.89
C LYS A 21 0.58 -2.62 -17.85
N TYR A 22 0.51 -2.02 -16.67
CA TYR A 22 1.55 -2.17 -15.65
C TYR A 22 1.16 -3.10 -14.50
N VAL A 23 0.04 -3.83 -14.63
CA VAL A 23 -0.45 -4.67 -13.53
C VAL A 23 0.53 -5.76 -13.13
N LEU A 24 1.20 -6.40 -14.09
CA LEU A 24 2.14 -7.46 -13.76
C LEU A 24 3.35 -6.92 -13.00
N ALA A 25 3.88 -5.78 -13.42
CA ALA A 25 4.98 -5.13 -12.72
C ALA A 25 4.57 -4.70 -11.31
N HIS A 26 3.36 -4.17 -11.16
CA HIS A 26 2.82 -3.79 -9.85
C HIS A 26 2.66 -5.00 -8.93
N VAL A 27 2.14 -6.12 -9.45
CA VAL A 27 1.97 -7.36 -8.66
C VAL A 27 3.33 -7.89 -8.20
N LYS A 28 4.34 -7.85 -9.07
CA LYS A 28 5.69 -8.25 -8.71
C LYS A 28 6.23 -7.38 -7.57
N TYR A 29 6.04 -6.07 -7.66
CA TYR A 29 6.43 -5.13 -6.62
C TYR A 29 5.73 -5.46 -5.29
N LEU A 30 4.40 -5.69 -5.32
CA LEU A 30 3.64 -6.02 -4.10
C LEU A 30 4.16 -7.29 -3.44
N LYS A 31 4.43 -8.33 -4.22
CA LYS A 31 4.95 -9.59 -3.68
C LYS A 31 6.32 -9.41 -3.04
N GLU A 32 7.18 -8.58 -3.62
CA GLU A 32 8.48 -8.27 -3.04
C GLU A 32 8.33 -7.52 -1.71
N GLN A 33 7.41 -6.57 -1.64
CA GLN A 33 7.18 -5.80 -0.41
C GLN A 33 6.58 -6.67 0.70
N ILE A 34 5.74 -7.63 0.35
CA ILE A 34 5.22 -8.60 1.32
C ILE A 34 6.36 -9.47 1.85
N LYS A 35 7.23 -9.94 0.98
CA LYS A 35 8.37 -10.78 1.35
C LYS A 35 9.34 -10.07 2.29
N ILE A 36 9.59 -8.79 2.03
CA ILE A 36 10.47 -7.96 2.87
C ILE A 36 9.81 -7.62 4.21
N GLY A 37 8.48 -7.60 4.26
CA GLY A 37 7.74 -7.27 5.47
C GLY A 37 7.24 -5.84 5.52
N ASN A 38 7.35 -5.07 4.44
CA ASN A 38 6.84 -3.71 4.37
C ASN A 38 5.34 -3.65 4.10
N LEU A 39 4.81 -4.59 3.33
CA LEU A 39 3.39 -4.64 2.97
C LEU A 39 2.75 -5.85 3.66
N VAL A 40 1.63 -5.61 4.34
CA VAL A 40 0.89 -6.65 5.04
C VAL A 40 -0.15 -7.29 4.13
N VAL A 41 -0.96 -6.47 3.49
CA VAL A 41 -2.07 -6.92 2.66
C VAL A 41 -2.47 -5.78 1.72
N SER A 42 -2.96 -6.12 0.54
CA SER A 42 -3.53 -5.13 -0.36
C SER A 42 -4.58 -5.77 -1.26
N GLY A 43 -5.42 -4.94 -1.84
CA GLY A 43 -6.42 -5.38 -2.78
C GLY A 43 -7.25 -4.23 -3.33
N PRO A 44 -7.99 -4.48 -4.43
CA PRO A 44 -8.86 -3.46 -4.99
C PRO A 44 -10.12 -3.29 -4.14
N SER A 45 -10.64 -2.06 -4.12
CA SER A 45 -11.96 -1.80 -3.56
C SER A 45 -13.04 -2.31 -4.51
N GLN A 46 -14.22 -2.59 -3.95
CA GLN A 46 -15.35 -3.11 -4.72
C GLN A 46 -16.51 -2.11 -4.72
N GLY A 47 -17.52 -2.41 -5.52
CA GLY A 47 -18.74 -1.60 -5.60
C GLY A 47 -18.47 -0.25 -6.28
N ASP A 48 -18.99 0.79 -5.66
CA ASP A 48 -18.86 2.14 -6.21
C ASP A 48 -17.44 2.70 -6.13
N HIS A 49 -16.54 2.02 -5.40
CA HIS A 49 -15.15 2.44 -5.24
C HIS A 49 -14.18 1.62 -6.07
N LYS A 50 -14.65 1.10 -7.20
CA LYS A 50 -13.87 0.18 -8.06
C LYS A 50 -12.57 0.74 -8.63
N ARG A 51 -12.38 2.06 -8.57
CA ARG A 51 -11.15 2.70 -9.04
C ARG A 51 -10.20 3.04 -7.90
N GLN A 52 -10.34 2.33 -6.79
CA GLN A 52 -9.47 2.48 -5.61
C GLN A 52 -8.86 1.15 -5.25
N ALA A 53 -7.70 1.22 -4.61
CA ALA A 53 -7.03 0.08 -4.01
C ALA A 53 -6.60 0.45 -2.60
N ILE A 54 -6.62 -0.52 -1.70
CA ILE A 54 -6.20 -0.35 -0.32
C ILE A 54 -4.94 -1.15 -0.11
N LEU A 55 -3.92 -0.51 0.51
CA LEU A 55 -2.65 -1.14 0.84
C LEU A 55 -2.36 -0.87 2.31
N ILE A 56 -2.03 -1.91 3.06
CA ILE A 56 -1.67 -1.76 4.47
C ILE A 56 -0.19 -2.04 4.61
N PHE A 57 0.57 -1.00 4.94
CA PHE A 57 2.03 -1.06 5.13
C PHE A 57 2.39 -1.13 6.60
N HIS A 58 3.54 -1.71 6.89
CA HIS A 58 4.10 -1.83 8.24
C HIS A 58 5.58 -1.45 8.17
N VAL A 59 5.87 -0.18 8.39
CA VAL A 59 7.21 0.42 8.23
C VAL A 59 7.51 1.36 9.38
N ALA A 60 8.77 1.79 9.47
CA ALA A 60 9.24 2.57 10.62
C ALA A 60 8.56 3.94 10.74
N ASP A 61 8.39 4.65 9.62
CA ASP A 61 7.89 6.01 9.63
C ASP A 61 7.31 6.39 8.26
N ARG A 62 6.78 7.60 8.18
CA ARG A 62 6.15 8.12 6.96
C ARG A 62 7.16 8.31 5.83
N ASP A 63 8.37 8.74 6.14
CA ASP A 63 9.41 8.94 5.11
C ASP A 63 9.79 7.60 4.47
N THR A 64 9.95 6.57 5.27
CA THR A 64 10.19 5.21 4.77
C THR A 64 9.02 4.73 3.93
N LEU A 65 7.78 4.99 4.38
CA LEU A 65 6.58 4.65 3.63
C LEU A 65 6.60 5.28 2.24
N MET A 66 6.91 6.57 2.15
CA MET A 66 6.94 7.27 0.86
C MET A 66 8.04 6.71 -0.05
N THR A 67 9.19 6.36 0.50
CA THR A 67 10.25 5.72 -0.27
C THR A 67 9.78 4.40 -0.87
N VAL A 68 9.05 3.60 -0.10
CA VAL A 68 8.50 2.32 -0.56
C VAL A 68 7.43 2.53 -1.62
N ILE A 69 6.49 3.45 -1.39
CA ILE A 69 5.40 3.73 -2.33
C ILE A 69 5.94 4.21 -3.68
N LYS A 70 6.97 5.04 -3.68
CA LYS A 70 7.55 5.60 -4.91
C LYS A 70 8.22 4.57 -5.80
N GLN A 71 8.44 3.35 -5.31
CA GLN A 71 8.97 2.24 -6.10
C GLN A 71 7.89 1.46 -6.85
N ASP A 72 6.62 1.70 -6.53
CA ASP A 72 5.51 1.03 -7.19
C ASP A 72 5.43 1.49 -8.65
N PRO A 73 5.40 0.56 -9.63
CA PRO A 73 5.21 0.92 -11.04
C PRO A 73 4.00 1.81 -11.29
N TYR A 74 2.93 1.65 -10.55
CA TYR A 74 1.76 2.52 -10.68
C TYR A 74 2.08 3.96 -10.28
N TYR A 75 2.91 4.16 -9.27
CA TYR A 75 3.35 5.50 -8.88
C TYR A 75 4.34 6.07 -9.91
N ILE A 76 5.32 5.25 -10.31
CA ILE A 76 6.36 5.65 -11.26
C ILE A 76 5.76 6.15 -12.57
N HIS A 77 4.70 5.50 -13.05
CA HIS A 77 4.05 5.84 -14.32
C HIS A 77 2.88 6.81 -14.17
N ASP A 78 2.82 7.48 -13.02
CA ASP A 78 1.84 8.54 -12.75
C ASP A 78 0.38 8.07 -12.91
N LEU A 79 0.11 6.84 -12.49
CA LEU A 79 -1.22 6.23 -12.59
C LEU A 79 -2.06 6.44 -11.33
N VAL A 80 -1.47 6.92 -10.25
CA VAL A 80 -2.18 7.20 -9.00
C VAL A 80 -2.62 8.65 -9.03
N THR A 81 -3.91 8.89 -9.22
CA THR A 81 -4.45 10.25 -9.35
C THR A 81 -4.61 10.94 -8.00
N SER A 82 -4.88 10.17 -6.96
CA SER A 82 -4.87 10.67 -5.58
C SER A 82 -4.51 9.54 -4.64
N MET A 83 -4.01 9.91 -3.46
CA MET A 83 -3.57 8.95 -2.48
C MET A 83 -3.89 9.48 -1.09
N THR A 84 -4.41 8.62 -0.21
CA THR A 84 -4.56 8.94 1.20
C THR A 84 -3.62 8.07 2.01
N ILE A 85 -3.09 8.63 3.09
CA ILE A 85 -2.24 7.91 4.03
C ILE A 85 -2.80 8.14 5.42
N THR A 86 -3.19 7.05 6.09
CA THR A 86 -3.74 7.11 7.44
C THR A 86 -2.86 6.28 8.37
N PRO A 87 -2.15 6.91 9.32
CA PRO A 87 -1.50 6.14 10.38
C PRO A 87 -2.56 5.37 11.15
N TRP A 88 -2.29 4.09 11.41
CA TRP A 88 -3.30 3.20 11.96
C TRP A 88 -2.72 2.32 13.06
N LYS A 89 -3.50 2.10 14.10
CA LYS A 89 -3.13 1.25 15.20
C LYS A 89 -4.15 0.12 15.33
N PRO A 90 -3.96 -1.01 14.62
CA PRO A 90 -4.88 -2.15 14.74
C PRO A 90 -4.81 -2.70 16.17
N GLN A 91 -5.96 -2.96 16.78
CA GLN A 91 -6.02 -3.39 18.18
C GLN A 91 -6.70 -4.75 18.37
N PHE A 92 -7.46 -5.20 17.40
CA PHE A 92 -8.17 -6.48 17.47
C PHE A 92 -8.04 -7.18 16.13
N GLY A 93 -7.92 -8.50 16.15
CA GLY A 93 -7.86 -9.31 14.94
C GLY A 93 -6.49 -9.96 14.74
N ASP A 94 -6.17 -10.28 13.48
CA ASP A 94 -5.06 -11.17 13.15
C ASP A 94 -3.72 -10.48 12.90
N LEU A 95 -3.63 -9.16 13.09
CA LEU A 95 -2.36 -8.47 12.93
C LEU A 95 -1.51 -8.58 14.18
N ASP A 96 -0.19 -8.42 14.01
CA ASP A 96 0.78 -8.58 15.08
C ASP A 96 0.55 -7.58 16.21
N GLU A 97 0.19 -8.08 17.38
CA GLU A 97 -0.07 -7.26 18.56
C GLU A 97 1.16 -6.53 19.09
N SER A 98 2.36 -6.98 18.75
CA SER A 98 3.59 -6.31 19.20
C SER A 98 3.65 -4.87 18.72
N SER A 99 2.93 -4.52 17.66
CA SER A 99 2.86 -3.15 17.15
C SER A 99 2.10 -2.20 18.07
N PHE A 100 1.39 -2.69 19.07
CA PHE A 100 0.59 -1.86 19.99
C PHE A 100 1.36 -1.40 21.24
N GLU A 101 2.52 -1.94 21.43
CA GLU A 101 3.34 -1.62 22.63
C GLU A 101 4.04 -0.28 22.54
#